data_645b2df24bcc1e28b0f59f2514c53323
#
_entry.id   645b2df24bcc1e28b0f59f2514c53323
#
_cell.length_a   1.000
_cell.length_b   1.000
_cell.length_c   1.000
_cell.angle_alpha   90.00
_cell.angle_beta   90.00
_cell.angle_gamma   90.00
#
_symmetry.space_group_name_H-M   'P 1'
#
loop_
_entity.id
_entity.type
_entity.pdbx_description
1 polymer ?
#
loop_
_entity_poly.entity_id
_entity_poly.type
_entity_poly.pdbx_seq_one_letter_code
_entity_poly.pdbx_strand_id
1 'polypeptide(L)'
;MAVGITPNPNVLGPTGPTGPTGGTGATGPVGPGGVDAINVQSGTLYTFALADQDSLISISNAGTQTIVIPQNSSVSFATGAAVNIVRAGTGPVQITQGSGTTIRSTGATATGPYLRAQYSAATALYEGTNVWYILGDIS
;
A
#
# COMPACT_ATOMS: atom_id res chain seq x y z
N MET A 1 -28.14 -80.82 -5.92
CA MET A 1 -27.88 -80.22 -4.63
C MET A 1 -27.14 -78.91 -4.86
N ALA A 2 -27.70 -77.78 -4.57
CA ALA A 2 -27.02 -76.48 -4.72
C ALA A 2 -26.14 -76.22 -3.47
N VAL A 3 -24.84 -76.00 -3.68
CA VAL A 3 -23.96 -75.56 -2.60
C VAL A 3 -24.09 -74.07 -2.44
N GLY A 4 -24.77 -73.62 -1.39
CA GLY A 4 -24.82 -72.18 -1.09
C GLY A 4 -23.48 -71.67 -0.63
N ILE A 5 -22.92 -70.69 -1.36
CA ILE A 5 -21.73 -69.95 -0.94
C ILE A 5 -22.21 -68.90 0.03
N THR A 6 -21.95 -69.05 1.33
CA THR A 6 -22.17 -67.99 2.31
C THR A 6 -21.04 -66.99 2.25
N PRO A 7 -21.31 -65.72 2.06
CA PRO A 7 -20.28 -64.69 2.10
C PRO A 7 -19.54 -64.76 3.44
N ASN A 8 -18.22 -64.75 3.43
CA ASN A 8 -17.43 -64.68 4.64
C ASN A 8 -17.59 -63.25 5.22
N PRO A 9 -18.21 -63.13 6.42
CA PRO A 9 -18.43 -61.77 6.99
C PRO A 9 -17.16 -61.03 7.37
N ASN A 10 -16.02 -61.76 7.35
CA ASN A 10 -14.73 -61.16 7.70
C ASN A 10 -13.87 -60.76 6.48
N VAL A 11 -14.40 -60.92 5.25
CA VAL A 11 -13.69 -60.45 4.05
C VAL A 11 -14.10 -59.00 3.82
N LEU A 12 -13.27 -58.07 4.27
CA LEU A 12 -13.41 -56.66 3.94
C LEU A 12 -12.87 -56.47 2.52
N GLY A 13 -13.63 -55.75 1.70
CA GLY A 13 -13.17 -55.31 0.38
C GLY A 13 -11.94 -54.39 0.51
N PRO A 14 -11.18 -54.22 -0.56
CA PRO A 14 -10.06 -53.28 -0.54
C PRO A 14 -10.56 -51.87 -0.17
N THR A 15 -9.77 -51.22 0.70
CA THR A 15 -10.03 -49.79 1.06
C THR A 15 -9.98 -48.95 -0.20
N GLY A 16 -10.99 -48.12 -0.44
CA GLY A 16 -10.99 -47.20 -1.54
C GLY A 16 -9.78 -46.23 -1.52
N PRO A 17 -9.37 -45.71 -2.65
CA PRO A 17 -8.25 -44.78 -2.71
C PRO A 17 -8.53 -43.56 -1.87
N THR A 18 -7.51 -43.03 -1.20
CA THR A 18 -7.57 -41.75 -0.48
C THR A 18 -7.93 -40.63 -1.44
N GLY A 19 -8.90 -39.81 -1.09
CA GLY A 19 -9.27 -38.67 -1.90
C GLY A 19 -8.11 -37.68 -2.09
N PRO A 20 -8.11 -36.87 -3.14
CA PRO A 20 -7.06 -35.90 -3.40
C PRO A 20 -6.97 -34.89 -2.23
N THR A 21 -5.77 -34.48 -1.92
CA THR A 21 -5.52 -33.41 -0.94
C THR A 21 -6.19 -32.13 -1.43
N GLY A 22 -6.92 -31.45 -0.58
CA GLY A 22 -7.51 -30.15 -0.88
C GLY A 22 -6.45 -29.12 -1.29
N GLY A 23 -6.79 -28.23 -2.22
CA GLY A 23 -5.90 -27.14 -2.63
C GLY A 23 -5.53 -26.24 -1.45
N THR A 24 -4.37 -25.61 -1.52
CA THR A 24 -3.95 -24.58 -0.56
C THR A 24 -4.96 -23.44 -0.55
N GLY A 25 -5.41 -23.03 0.62
CA GLY A 25 -6.28 -21.87 0.78
C GLY A 25 -5.63 -20.59 0.23
N ALA A 26 -6.45 -19.64 -0.21
CA ALA A 26 -5.97 -18.34 -0.64
C ALA A 26 -5.16 -17.67 0.47
N THR A 27 -4.09 -16.96 0.10
CA THR A 27 -3.33 -16.12 1.05
C THR A 27 -4.27 -15.04 1.60
N GLY A 28 -4.29 -14.87 2.91
CA GLY A 28 -5.07 -13.80 3.55
C GLY A 28 -4.66 -12.41 3.06
N PRO A 29 -5.54 -11.41 3.21
CA PRO A 29 -5.19 -10.03 2.87
C PRO A 29 -3.99 -9.57 3.68
N VAL A 30 -3.16 -8.71 3.08
CA VAL A 30 -2.05 -8.05 3.78
C VAL A 30 -2.60 -7.30 4.97
N GLY A 31 -2.00 -7.48 6.16
CA GLY A 31 -2.44 -6.81 7.38
C GLY A 31 -2.29 -5.29 7.27
N PRO A 32 -3.12 -4.52 8.00
CA PRO A 32 -3.01 -3.06 8.00
C PRO A 32 -1.65 -2.63 8.57
N GLY A 33 -0.95 -1.70 7.88
CA GLY A 33 0.27 -1.05 8.35
C GLY A 33 1.59 -1.55 7.75
N GLY A 34 1.55 -2.40 6.73
CA GLY A 34 2.74 -2.75 5.95
C GLY A 34 3.05 -1.71 4.88
N VAL A 35 4.33 -1.58 4.51
CA VAL A 35 4.76 -0.87 3.30
C VAL A 35 4.93 -1.93 2.22
N ASP A 36 4.09 -1.86 1.18
CA ASP A 36 4.07 -2.86 0.11
C ASP A 36 5.29 -2.77 -0.79
N ALA A 37 5.81 -1.54 -1.01
CA ALA A 37 6.97 -1.29 -1.85
C ALA A 37 7.71 -0.03 -1.41
N ILE A 38 8.98 0.08 -1.85
CA ILE A 38 9.77 1.30 -1.71
C ILE A 38 10.01 1.87 -3.11
N ASN A 39 9.54 3.10 -3.32
CA ASN A 39 9.75 3.85 -4.55
C ASN A 39 10.81 4.93 -4.31
N VAL A 40 12.00 4.78 -4.90
CA VAL A 40 13.10 5.73 -4.73
C VAL A 40 13.03 6.79 -5.82
N GLN A 41 12.95 8.06 -5.42
CA GLN A 41 12.89 9.22 -6.30
C GLN A 41 14.11 10.11 -6.12
N SER A 42 14.82 10.40 -7.22
CA SER A 42 15.99 11.28 -7.27
C SER A 42 15.78 12.52 -8.15
N GLY A 43 14.63 12.64 -8.80
CA GLY A 43 14.26 13.81 -9.61
C GLY A 43 13.91 15.04 -8.77
N THR A 44 13.65 16.15 -9.44
CA THR A 44 13.22 17.41 -8.78
C THR A 44 11.71 17.53 -8.62
N LEU A 45 10.95 16.73 -9.36
CA LEU A 45 9.49 16.70 -9.34
C LEU A 45 9.01 15.25 -9.38
N TYR A 46 8.07 14.92 -8.51
CA TYR A 46 7.38 13.63 -8.53
C TYR A 46 5.88 13.84 -8.30
N THR A 47 5.06 13.18 -9.09
CA THR A 47 3.60 13.17 -8.89
C THR A 47 3.20 11.77 -8.42
N PHE A 48 2.37 11.67 -7.38
CA PHE A 48 1.88 10.39 -6.90
C PHE A 48 1.26 9.56 -8.03
N ALA A 49 1.65 8.31 -8.10
CA ALA A 49 1.06 7.28 -8.94
C ALA A 49 0.19 6.33 -8.09
N LEU A 50 -0.72 5.62 -8.71
CA LEU A 50 -1.57 4.65 -8.00
C LEU A 50 -0.76 3.56 -7.29
N ALA A 51 0.39 3.19 -7.85
CA ALA A 51 1.31 2.22 -7.27
C ALA A 51 1.98 2.70 -5.96
N ASP A 52 1.86 3.99 -5.60
CA ASP A 52 2.38 4.53 -4.34
C ASP A 52 1.43 4.29 -3.16
N GLN A 53 0.20 3.84 -3.45
CA GLN A 53 -0.73 3.48 -2.39
C GLN A 53 -0.11 2.40 -1.49
N ASP A 54 -0.16 2.63 -0.17
CA ASP A 54 0.38 1.75 0.86
C ASP A 54 1.88 1.46 0.74
N SER A 55 2.62 2.35 0.02
CA SER A 55 4.06 2.26 -0.23
C SER A 55 4.84 3.38 0.47
N LEU A 56 6.17 3.29 0.41
CA LEU A 56 7.09 4.33 0.88
C LEU A 56 7.78 4.99 -0.32
N ILE A 57 7.62 6.29 -0.47
CA ILE A 57 8.40 7.10 -1.40
C ILE A 57 9.65 7.59 -0.66
N SER A 58 10.81 7.17 -1.10
CA SER A 58 12.11 7.60 -0.56
C SER A 58 12.73 8.66 -1.46
N ILE A 59 12.85 9.87 -0.96
CA ILE A 59 13.35 11.03 -1.69
C ILE A 59 14.84 11.18 -1.45
N SER A 60 15.67 10.96 -2.48
CA SER A 60 17.13 10.88 -2.34
C SER A 60 17.89 12.05 -2.98
N ASN A 61 17.23 13.12 -3.44
CA ASN A 61 17.85 14.24 -4.10
C ASN A 61 18.58 15.18 -3.10
N ALA A 62 19.69 15.77 -3.56
CA ALA A 62 20.40 16.82 -2.82
C ALA A 62 19.84 18.24 -3.07
N GLY A 63 19.14 18.45 -4.18
CA GLY A 63 18.42 19.69 -4.51
C GLY A 63 16.98 19.66 -4.02
N THR A 64 16.29 20.79 -4.12
CA THR A 64 14.86 20.89 -3.79
C THR A 64 14.05 19.95 -4.64
N GLN A 65 13.16 19.22 -4.00
CA GLN A 65 12.22 18.31 -4.65
C GLN A 65 10.79 18.66 -4.28
N THR A 66 9.91 18.64 -5.29
CA THR A 66 8.48 18.87 -5.13
C THR A 66 7.72 17.56 -5.37
N ILE A 67 6.88 17.19 -4.43
CA ILE A 67 5.92 16.11 -4.57
C ILE A 67 4.55 16.72 -4.83
N VAL A 68 3.89 16.28 -5.88
CA VAL A 68 2.55 16.74 -6.26
C VAL A 68 1.54 15.64 -5.97
N ILE A 69 0.50 15.98 -5.23
CA ILE A 69 -0.65 15.09 -5.00
C ILE A 69 -1.70 15.40 -6.07
N PRO A 70 -1.96 14.47 -7.01
CA PRO A 70 -2.89 14.69 -8.10
C PRO A 70 -4.35 14.61 -7.64
N GLN A 71 -5.26 15.19 -8.41
CA GLN A 71 -6.69 14.96 -8.20
C GLN A 71 -7.09 13.52 -8.50
N ASN A 72 -8.14 13.04 -7.84
CA ASN A 72 -8.58 11.64 -7.94
C ASN A 72 -9.09 11.24 -9.34
N SER A 73 -9.52 12.18 -10.15
CA SER A 73 -9.87 11.93 -11.56
C SER A 73 -8.66 11.59 -12.43
N SER A 74 -7.47 12.01 -12.03
CA SER A 74 -6.21 11.69 -12.73
C SER A 74 -5.58 10.41 -12.21
N VAL A 75 -5.62 10.19 -10.88
CA VAL A 75 -5.11 8.98 -10.22
C VAL A 75 -6.11 8.57 -9.15
N SER A 76 -6.85 7.49 -9.39
CA SER A 76 -7.98 7.06 -8.55
C SER A 76 -7.52 6.30 -7.30
N PHE A 77 -7.12 7.02 -6.27
CA PHE A 77 -6.86 6.43 -4.96
C PHE A 77 -8.16 6.00 -4.26
N ALA A 78 -8.12 4.89 -3.56
CA ALA A 78 -9.22 4.49 -2.70
C ALA A 78 -9.28 5.36 -1.43
N THR A 79 -10.47 5.64 -0.92
CA THR A 79 -10.63 6.30 0.38
C THR A 79 -9.91 5.49 1.47
N GLY A 80 -9.10 6.17 2.27
CA GLY A 80 -8.24 5.54 3.27
C GLY A 80 -6.85 5.13 2.75
N ALA A 81 -6.55 5.35 1.46
CA ALA A 81 -5.21 5.12 0.92
C ALA A 81 -4.18 5.96 1.66
N ALA A 82 -3.04 5.35 1.99
CA ALA A 82 -1.92 6.00 2.63
C ALA A 82 -0.69 5.95 1.73
N VAL A 83 0.03 7.06 1.63
CA VAL A 83 1.32 7.14 0.94
C VAL A 83 2.34 7.67 1.95
N ASN A 84 3.36 6.88 2.24
CA ASN A 84 4.41 7.29 3.15
C ASN A 84 5.55 7.95 2.36
N ILE A 85 6.14 8.99 2.93
CA ILE A 85 7.19 9.78 2.30
C ILE A 85 8.32 9.95 3.29
N VAL A 86 9.55 9.72 2.87
CA VAL A 86 10.75 10.00 3.68
C VAL A 86 11.73 10.85 2.87
N ARG A 87 12.28 11.88 3.51
CA ARG A 87 13.38 12.68 2.98
C ARG A 87 14.70 11.98 3.29
N ALA A 88 15.17 11.11 2.42
CA ALA A 88 16.45 10.41 2.57
C ALA A 88 17.64 11.31 2.17
N GLY A 89 17.44 12.19 1.17
CA GLY A 89 18.44 13.13 0.71
C GLY A 89 18.56 14.40 1.55
N THR A 90 19.56 15.22 1.27
CA THR A 90 19.82 16.48 1.96
C THR A 90 18.94 17.64 1.45
N GLY A 91 18.40 17.54 0.22
CA GLY A 91 17.60 18.59 -0.39
C GLY A 91 16.23 18.74 0.26
N PRO A 92 15.67 19.97 0.33
CA PRO A 92 14.33 20.21 0.83
C PRO A 92 13.28 19.45 0.03
N VAL A 93 12.27 18.90 0.71
CA VAL A 93 11.13 18.22 0.07
C VAL A 93 9.85 18.93 0.43
N GLN A 94 9.18 19.46 -0.59
CA GLN A 94 7.87 20.10 -0.46
C GLN A 94 6.78 19.19 -0.98
N ILE A 95 5.67 19.09 -0.23
CA ILE A 95 4.47 18.38 -0.66
C ILE A 95 3.45 19.41 -1.09
N THR A 96 3.03 19.38 -2.35
CA THR A 96 2.11 20.37 -2.92
C THR A 96 0.83 19.71 -3.43
N GLN A 97 -0.25 20.48 -3.40
CA GLN A 97 -1.50 20.07 -4.02
C GLN A 97 -1.48 20.27 -5.53
N GLY A 98 -1.90 19.27 -6.27
CA GLY A 98 -2.23 19.40 -7.69
C GLY A 98 -3.54 20.16 -7.90
N SER A 99 -3.82 20.54 -9.13
CA SER A 99 -5.09 21.18 -9.46
C SER A 99 -6.30 20.34 -9.02
N GLY A 100 -7.25 20.93 -8.32
CA GLY A 100 -8.44 20.24 -7.83
C GLY A 100 -8.24 19.36 -6.59
N THR A 101 -7.05 19.36 -5.99
CA THR A 101 -6.73 18.65 -4.75
C THR A 101 -6.64 19.63 -3.59
N THR A 102 -7.04 19.21 -2.41
CA THR A 102 -6.90 19.96 -1.17
C THR A 102 -6.01 19.21 -0.20
N ILE A 103 -4.95 19.87 0.29
CA ILE A 103 -4.09 19.35 1.36
C ILE A 103 -4.48 20.02 2.68
N ARG A 104 -4.53 19.22 3.74
CA ARG A 104 -4.68 19.67 5.12
C ARG A 104 -3.51 19.17 5.95
N SER A 105 -2.82 20.07 6.61
CA SER A 105 -1.70 19.76 7.53
C SER A 105 -1.73 20.68 8.74
N THR A 106 -1.16 20.25 9.86
CA THR A 106 -1.08 21.05 11.08
C THR A 106 0.33 21.59 11.26
N GLY A 107 0.44 22.84 11.74
CA GLY A 107 1.73 23.44 12.11
C GLY A 107 2.65 23.79 10.95
N ALA A 108 2.16 23.68 9.71
CA ALA A 108 2.91 23.94 8.50
C ALA A 108 2.11 24.82 7.55
N THR A 109 2.72 25.22 6.44
CA THR A 109 2.00 25.85 5.33
C THR A 109 0.93 24.88 4.83
N ALA A 110 -0.34 25.21 5.03
CA ALA A 110 -1.48 24.30 4.85
C ALA A 110 -1.57 23.70 3.43
N THR A 111 -1.05 24.40 2.42
CA THR A 111 -1.14 23.99 1.01
C THR A 111 0.17 23.50 0.41
N GLY A 112 1.25 23.47 1.19
CA GLY A 112 2.56 23.08 0.70
C GLY A 112 3.57 22.84 1.82
N PRO A 113 3.29 21.90 2.75
CA PRO A 113 4.21 21.60 3.85
C PRO A 113 5.53 21.04 3.33
N TYR A 114 6.60 21.28 4.09
CA TYR A 114 7.90 20.69 3.87
C TYR A 114 8.18 19.55 4.85
N LEU A 115 8.91 18.52 4.43
CA LEU A 115 9.57 17.62 5.37
C LEU A 115 10.70 18.40 6.06
N ARG A 116 10.63 18.50 7.40
CA ARG A 116 11.42 19.47 8.20
C ARG A 116 12.92 19.31 8.00
N ALA A 117 13.45 18.09 8.01
CA ALA A 117 14.87 17.80 7.96
C ALA A 117 15.16 16.53 7.17
N GLN A 118 16.43 16.25 6.94
CA GLN A 118 16.85 14.93 6.45
C GLN A 118 16.36 13.85 7.42
N TYR A 119 15.83 12.76 6.90
CA TYR A 119 15.20 11.63 7.60
C TYR A 119 13.83 11.93 8.23
N SER A 120 13.31 13.15 8.08
CA SER A 120 11.89 13.39 8.38
C SER A 120 11.01 12.58 7.48
N ALA A 121 9.89 12.12 8.02
CA ALA A 121 8.89 11.36 7.28
C ALA A 121 7.48 11.93 7.51
N ALA A 122 6.62 11.74 6.53
CA ALA A 122 5.21 12.07 6.62
C ALA A 122 4.36 11.02 5.91
N THR A 123 3.10 10.93 6.30
CA THR A 123 2.09 10.12 5.61
C THR A 123 1.04 11.04 5.01
N ALA A 124 0.80 10.87 3.72
CA ALA A 124 -0.34 11.46 3.02
C ALA A 124 -1.51 10.47 3.08
N LEU A 125 -2.60 10.84 3.74
CA LEU A 125 -3.78 10.02 3.92
C LEU A 125 -4.95 10.59 3.11
N TYR A 126 -5.54 9.80 2.24
CA TYR A 126 -6.67 10.20 1.41
C TYR A 126 -7.99 10.05 2.14
N GLU A 127 -8.68 11.18 2.41
CA GLU A 127 -10.00 11.19 3.02
C GLU A 127 -11.12 10.84 2.03
N GLY A 128 -10.92 11.17 0.77
CA GLY A 128 -11.93 11.16 -0.28
C GLY A 128 -12.20 12.58 -0.80
N THR A 129 -12.94 12.70 -1.90
CA THR A 129 -13.36 14.00 -2.48
C THR A 129 -12.16 14.95 -2.72
N ASN A 130 -11.04 14.41 -3.19
CA ASN A 130 -9.78 15.15 -3.43
C ASN A 130 -9.17 15.81 -2.17
N VAL A 131 -9.47 15.34 -0.98
CA VAL A 131 -8.91 15.86 0.28
C VAL A 131 -7.87 14.87 0.82
N TRP A 132 -6.70 15.41 1.18
CA TRP A 132 -5.59 14.68 1.74
C TRP A 132 -5.12 15.30 3.06
N TYR A 133 -4.87 14.50 4.05
CA TYR A 133 -4.18 14.91 5.28
C TYR A 133 -2.70 14.57 5.18
N ILE A 134 -1.84 15.52 5.53
CA ILE A 134 -0.40 15.27 5.65
C ILE A 134 -0.07 15.27 7.14
N LEU A 135 0.36 14.11 7.61
CA LEU A 135 0.64 13.83 9.01
C LEU A 135 2.11 13.44 9.15
N GLY A 136 2.83 14.01 10.10
CA GLY A 136 4.21 13.63 10.34
C GLY A 136 5.12 14.79 10.73
N ASP A 137 6.41 14.62 10.45
CA ASP A 137 7.44 15.61 10.77
C ASP A 137 7.58 16.65 9.65
N ILE A 138 6.69 17.62 9.69
CA ILE A 138 6.51 18.67 8.67
C ILE A 138 6.63 20.07 9.27
N SER A 139 6.92 21.04 8.40
CA SER A 139 7.06 22.47 8.75
C SER A 139 6.37 23.37 7.73
#